data_65f17bb58a38b1973c0149364a64bdec
#
_entry.id   65f17bb58a38b1973c0149364a64bdec
#
_cell.length_a   1.000
_cell.length_b   1.000
_cell.length_c   1.000
_cell.angle_alpha   90.00
_cell.angle_beta   90.00
_cell.angle_gamma   90.00
#
_symmetry.space_group_name_H-M   'P 1'
#
loop_
_entity.id
_entity.type
_entity.pdbx_description
1 polymer ?
#
loop_
_entity_poly.entity_id
_entity_poly.type
_entity_poly.pdbx_seq_one_letter_code
_entity_poly.pdbx_strand_id
1 'polypeptide(L)'
;MELKDLRIEIDKIDDQMVKLFVQRMEVAAQIAEYKRANDLPIFVPAREQEKLAEVAAKAGPAMAEYTRTLYATLFELSRDYQQLLTDPAVGD
;
A
#
# COMPACT_ATOMS: atom_id res chain seq x y z
N MET A 1 27.44 -13.42 12.27
CA MET A 1 26.99 -12.52 11.20
C MET A 1 27.31 -11.08 11.58
N GLU A 2 28.09 -10.42 10.78
CA GLU A 2 28.49 -9.04 11.06
C GLU A 2 27.43 -8.05 10.59
N LEU A 3 27.50 -6.83 11.11
CA LEU A 3 26.56 -5.76 10.72
C LEU A 3 26.53 -5.53 9.20
N LYS A 4 27.71 -5.60 8.58
CA LYS A 4 27.86 -5.47 7.13
C LYS A 4 27.01 -6.52 6.39
N ASP A 5 27.04 -7.77 6.86
CA ASP A 5 26.27 -8.86 6.24
C ASP A 5 24.78 -8.67 6.42
N LEU A 6 24.37 -8.21 7.59
CA LEU A 6 22.96 -7.94 7.89
C LEU A 6 22.42 -6.80 7.03
N ARG A 7 23.24 -5.77 6.81
CA ARG A 7 22.87 -4.66 5.93
C ARG A 7 22.70 -5.10 4.47
N ILE A 8 23.55 -6.02 4.01
CA ILE A 8 23.40 -6.59 2.66
C ILE A 8 22.08 -7.34 2.54
N GLU A 9 21.71 -8.10 3.57
CA GLU A 9 20.43 -8.81 3.58
C GLU A 9 19.24 -7.86 3.56
N ILE A 10 19.28 -6.80 4.37
CA ILE A 10 18.17 -5.85 4.41
C ILE A 10 18.06 -5.07 3.09
N ASP A 11 19.18 -4.79 2.44
CA ASP A 11 19.19 -4.14 1.13
C ASP A 11 18.49 -5.00 0.07
N LYS A 12 18.67 -6.31 0.11
CA LYS A 12 17.97 -7.24 -0.79
C LYS A 12 16.47 -7.23 -0.55
N ILE A 13 16.07 -7.17 0.71
CA ILE A 13 14.65 -7.06 1.09
C ILE A 13 14.08 -5.74 0.59
N ASP A 14 14.82 -4.65 0.76
CA ASP A 14 14.40 -3.32 0.32
C ASP A 14 14.19 -3.28 -1.20
N ASP A 15 15.07 -3.91 -1.96
CA ASP A 15 14.90 -4.01 -3.42
C ASP A 15 13.56 -4.66 -3.78
N GLN A 16 13.19 -5.71 -3.07
CA GLN A 16 11.91 -6.40 -3.28
C GLN A 16 10.74 -5.53 -2.83
N MET A 17 10.88 -4.86 -1.69
CA MET A 17 9.83 -3.99 -1.17
C MET A 17 9.52 -2.85 -2.13
N VAL A 18 10.53 -2.19 -2.68
CA VAL A 18 10.35 -1.12 -3.66
C VAL A 18 9.62 -1.63 -4.89
N LYS A 19 10.03 -2.78 -5.44
CA LYS A 19 9.36 -3.40 -6.59
C LYS A 19 7.89 -3.68 -6.30
N LEU A 20 7.60 -4.27 -5.15
CA LEU A 20 6.24 -4.62 -4.75
C LEU A 20 5.40 -3.37 -4.49
N PHE A 21 5.99 -2.35 -3.88
CA PHE A 21 5.30 -1.08 -3.66
C PHE A 21 4.90 -0.43 -4.99
N VAL A 22 5.83 -0.34 -5.93
CA VAL A 22 5.56 0.23 -7.25
C VAL A 22 4.47 -0.56 -7.96
N GLN A 23 4.56 -1.89 -7.93
CA GLN A 23 3.56 -2.77 -8.51
C GLN A 23 2.18 -2.56 -7.87
N ARG A 24 2.15 -2.41 -6.55
CA ARG A 24 0.91 -2.14 -5.81
C ARG A 24 0.29 -0.81 -6.24
N MET A 25 1.11 0.21 -6.43
CA MET A 25 0.64 1.51 -6.89
C MET A 25 0.12 1.45 -8.34
N GLU A 26 0.75 0.65 -9.20
CA GLU A 26 0.27 0.43 -10.57
C GLU A 26 -1.12 -0.22 -10.58
N VAL A 27 -1.33 -1.21 -9.71
CA VAL A 27 -2.64 -1.85 -9.55
C VAL A 27 -3.65 -0.86 -8.97
N ALA A 28 -3.22 -0.02 -8.02
CA ALA A 28 -4.08 1.03 -7.46
C ALA A 28 -4.54 2.00 -8.55
N ALA A 29 -3.68 2.32 -9.51
CA ALA A 29 -4.04 3.16 -10.66
C ALA A 29 -5.13 2.49 -11.52
N GLN A 30 -5.03 1.18 -11.73
CA GLN A 30 -6.05 0.42 -12.46
C GLN A 30 -7.38 0.39 -11.70
N ILE A 31 -7.32 0.25 -10.39
CA ILE A 31 -8.51 0.29 -9.54
C ILE A 31 -9.17 1.68 -9.61
N ALA A 32 -8.36 2.75 -9.60
CA ALA A 32 -8.86 4.12 -9.72
C ALA A 32 -9.62 4.31 -11.04
N GLU A 33 -9.08 3.81 -12.15
CA GLU A 33 -9.72 3.90 -13.45
C GLU A 33 -11.03 3.12 -13.48
N TYR A 34 -11.05 1.93 -12.90
CA TYR A 34 -12.27 1.13 -12.79
C TYR A 34 -13.34 1.86 -11.97
N LYS A 35 -12.96 2.41 -10.84
CA LYS A 35 -13.87 3.14 -9.95
C LYS A 35 -14.43 4.39 -10.65
N ARG A 36 -13.56 5.11 -11.34
CA ARG A 36 -14.00 6.29 -12.11
C ARG A 36 -15.03 5.90 -13.17
N ALA A 37 -14.74 4.85 -13.93
CA ALA A 37 -15.62 4.38 -15.01
C ALA A 37 -16.96 3.86 -14.49
N ASN A 38 -17.02 3.39 -13.26
CA ASN A 38 -18.21 2.79 -12.65
C ASN A 38 -18.83 3.65 -11.55
N ASP A 39 -18.36 4.89 -11.38
CA ASP A 39 -18.91 5.84 -10.42
C ASP A 39 -18.83 5.33 -8.97
N LEU A 40 -17.70 4.68 -8.63
CA LEU A 40 -17.47 4.12 -7.32
C LEU A 40 -16.54 5.03 -6.50
N PRO A 41 -16.70 5.08 -5.17
CA PRO A 41 -15.83 5.90 -4.32
C PRO A 41 -14.43 5.29 -4.20
N ILE A 42 -13.42 6.16 -4.15
CA ILE A 42 -12.03 5.75 -3.91
C ILE A 42 -11.87 5.20 -2.50
N PHE A 43 -12.39 5.93 -1.50
CA PHE A 43 -12.27 5.54 -0.11
C PHE A 43 -13.42 4.63 0.31
N VAL A 44 -13.08 3.40 0.70
CA VAL A 44 -14.04 2.41 1.23
C VAL A 44 -13.53 1.97 2.60
N PRO A 45 -13.93 2.65 3.69
CA PRO A 45 -13.41 2.39 5.03
C PRO A 45 -13.53 0.93 5.47
N ALA A 46 -14.66 0.29 5.19
CA ALA A 46 -14.89 -1.10 5.57
C ALA A 46 -13.86 -2.04 4.95
N ARG A 47 -13.50 -1.81 3.68
CA ARG A 47 -12.48 -2.61 2.99
C ARG A 47 -11.11 -2.43 3.62
N GLU A 48 -10.76 -1.21 4.00
CA GLU A 48 -9.47 -0.93 4.64
C GLU A 48 -9.39 -1.56 6.02
N GLN A 49 -10.45 -1.48 6.82
CA GLN A 49 -10.49 -2.11 8.14
C GLN A 49 -10.35 -3.62 8.05
N GLU A 50 -11.05 -4.23 7.10
CA GLU A 50 -10.94 -5.67 6.84
C GLU A 50 -9.52 -6.08 6.48
N LYS A 51 -8.87 -5.32 5.60
CA LYS A 51 -7.50 -5.60 5.17
C LYS A 51 -6.49 -5.40 6.29
N LEU A 52 -6.66 -4.38 7.14
CA LEU A 52 -5.80 -4.16 8.29
C LEU A 52 -5.85 -5.36 9.25
N ALA A 53 -7.02 -5.90 9.53
CA ALA A 53 -7.17 -7.08 10.37
C ALA A 53 -6.49 -8.30 9.73
N GLU A 54 -6.68 -8.48 8.43
CA GLU A 54 -6.09 -9.59 7.68
C GLU A 54 -4.56 -9.56 7.70
N VAL A 55 -3.94 -8.43 7.39
CA VAL A 55 -2.48 -8.33 7.35
C VAL A 55 -1.87 -8.43 8.74
N ALA A 56 -2.53 -7.90 9.76
CA ALA A 56 -2.09 -8.03 11.14
C ALA A 56 -2.05 -9.51 11.57
N ALA A 57 -3.09 -10.27 11.22
CA ALA A 57 -3.14 -11.70 11.50
C ALA A 57 -2.02 -12.46 10.78
N LYS A 58 -1.78 -12.12 9.52
CA LYS A 58 -0.71 -12.75 8.72
C LYS A 58 0.68 -12.48 9.29
N ALA A 59 0.90 -11.30 9.85
CA ALA A 59 2.19 -10.90 10.40
C ALA A 59 2.52 -11.61 11.71
N GLY A 60 1.53 -12.09 12.43
CA GLY A 60 1.70 -12.68 13.75
C GLY A 60 1.71 -11.66 14.87
N PRO A 61 1.56 -12.11 16.14
CA PRO A 61 1.35 -11.20 17.28
C PRO A 61 2.46 -10.16 17.48
N ALA A 62 3.71 -10.55 17.26
CA ALA A 62 4.84 -9.65 17.50
C ALA A 62 4.90 -8.49 16.52
N MET A 63 4.42 -8.69 15.28
CA MET A 63 4.50 -7.70 14.22
C MET A 63 3.14 -7.10 13.83
N ALA A 64 2.07 -7.53 14.48
CA ALA A 64 0.70 -7.12 14.11
C ALA A 64 0.52 -5.60 14.08
N GLU A 65 0.92 -4.91 15.15
CA GLU A 65 0.71 -3.46 15.24
C GLU A 65 1.62 -2.68 14.29
N TYR A 66 2.87 -3.12 14.12
CA TYR A 66 3.76 -2.52 13.12
C TYR A 66 3.19 -2.69 11.71
N THR A 67 2.63 -3.86 11.43
CA THR A 67 2.02 -4.15 10.13
C THR A 67 0.78 -3.29 9.89
N ARG A 68 -0.06 -3.09 10.92
CA ARG A 68 -1.21 -2.17 10.82
C ARG A 68 -0.78 -0.76 10.45
N THR A 69 0.24 -0.26 11.12
CA THR A 69 0.77 1.09 10.86
C THR A 69 1.31 1.22 9.45
N LEU A 70 2.08 0.22 8.99
CA LEU A 70 2.60 0.19 7.63
C LEU A 70 1.45 0.22 6.62
N TYR A 71 0.45 -0.65 6.78
CA TYR A 71 -0.64 -0.75 5.82
C TYR A 71 -1.58 0.45 5.86
N ALA A 72 -1.78 1.05 7.03
CA ALA A 72 -2.54 2.31 7.12
C ALA A 72 -1.88 3.40 6.27
N THR A 73 -0.55 3.47 6.30
CA THR A 73 0.22 4.40 5.47
C THR A 73 0.11 4.05 3.99
N LEU A 74 0.22 2.76 3.64
CA LEU A 74 0.06 2.32 2.25
C LEU A 74 -1.33 2.69 1.71
N PHE A 75 -2.37 2.55 2.51
CA PHE A 75 -3.73 2.92 2.10
C PHE A 75 -3.85 4.42 1.87
N GLU A 76 -3.27 5.23 2.75
CA GLU A 76 -3.24 6.68 2.60
C GLU A 76 -2.55 7.09 1.29
N LEU A 77 -1.37 6.54 1.04
CA LEU A 77 -0.62 6.79 -0.19
C LEU A 77 -1.39 6.34 -1.43
N SER A 78 -2.04 5.18 -1.35
CA SER A 78 -2.86 4.65 -2.44
C SER A 78 -4.04 5.57 -2.74
N ARG A 79 -4.74 6.04 -1.71
CA ARG A 79 -5.86 6.99 -1.90
C ARG A 79 -5.39 8.29 -2.51
N ASP A 80 -4.27 8.83 -2.03
CA ASP A 80 -3.71 10.06 -2.56
C ASP A 80 -3.38 9.93 -4.04
N TYR A 81 -2.76 8.82 -4.42
CA TYR A 81 -2.41 8.56 -5.81
C TYR A 81 -3.65 8.38 -6.69
N GLN A 82 -4.63 7.60 -6.20
CA GLN A 82 -5.89 7.40 -6.93
C GLN A 82 -6.64 8.72 -7.12
N GLN A 83 -6.67 9.55 -6.08
CA GLN A 83 -7.33 10.86 -6.14
C GLN A 83 -6.65 11.76 -7.16
N LEU A 84 -5.33 11.78 -7.18
CA LEU A 84 -4.54 12.55 -8.14
C LEU A 84 -4.86 12.15 -9.58
N LEU A 85 -4.98 10.84 -9.84
CA LEU A 85 -5.25 10.32 -11.18
C LEU A 85 -6.68 10.59 -11.68
N THR A 86 -7.63 10.71 -10.75
CA THR A 86 -9.05 10.83 -11.10
C THR A 86 -9.61 12.24 -10.91
N ASP A 87 -8.85 13.15 -10.33
CA ASP A 87 -9.28 14.54 -10.11
C ASP A 87 -8.85 15.41 -11.32
N PRO A 88 -9.78 15.86 -12.16
CA PRO A 88 -9.44 16.66 -13.33
C PRO A 88 -8.83 18.01 -12.98
N ALA A 89 -9.08 18.55 -11.79
CA ALA A 89 -8.50 19.81 -11.34
C ALA A 89 -7.01 19.69 -11.05
N VAL A 90 -6.54 18.50 -10.72
CA VAL A 90 -5.13 18.22 -10.40
C VAL A 90 -4.34 17.88 -11.66
N GLY A 91 -5.02 17.41 -12.72
CA GLY A 91 -4.39 17.03 -13.98
C GLY A 91 -3.91 18.21 -14.83
N ASP A 92 -4.23 19.40 -14.43
CA ASP A 92 -3.77 20.61 -15.11
C ASP A 92 -2.36 20.98 -14.59
#